data_3be8408178271bc684559521bcf14164
#
_entry.id   3be8408178271bc684559521bcf14164
#
_cell.length_a   1.000
_cell.length_b   1.000
_cell.length_c   1.000
_cell.angle_alpha   90.00
_cell.angle_beta   90.00
_cell.angle_gamma   90.00
#
_symmetry.space_group_name_H-M   'P 1'
#
loop_
_entity.id
_entity.type
_entity.pdbx_description
1 polymer ?
#
loop_
_entity_poly.entity_id
_entity_poly.type
_entity_poly.pdbx_seq_one_letter_code
_entity_poly.pdbx_strand_id
1 'polypeptide(L)'
;MSKPVRMEPGVKLRDGDKMALIPVKFMPDPNEELLRKPDWMRIKLPPSSQKIEHIKSTLRKNKLHSVCEEASCPNLAECFNHGTATFMIMGAICTRRCPFCDVAHGRPLALDPEEPKKLALTIKEMNLKYVVITSVDRDDLRDGGAQHFADCIREIREHSPQTRIEILTPDFRGRMEQALEVFRETPPDVFNHNLETAPRMYRVARPGADYKWSLELLRRIKEMHPHVPTKSGLMMGLGETN
;
A
#
# COMPACT_ATOMS: atom_id res chain seq x y z
N MET A 1 1.71 4.49 -36.12
CA MET A 1 0.70 4.62 -35.05
C MET A 1 0.85 3.41 -34.14
N SER A 2 1.31 3.59 -32.89
CA SER A 2 1.40 2.51 -31.91
C SER A 2 -0.01 2.03 -31.56
N LYS A 3 -0.20 0.71 -31.46
CA LYS A 3 -1.49 0.13 -31.02
C LYS A 3 -1.82 0.67 -29.63
N PRO A 4 -3.09 1.01 -29.34
CA PRO A 4 -3.47 1.44 -28.00
C PRO A 4 -3.16 0.32 -27.00
N VAL A 5 -2.43 0.65 -25.93
CA VAL A 5 -2.13 -0.29 -24.84
C VAL A 5 -3.45 -0.67 -24.19
N ARG A 6 -3.84 -1.95 -24.28
CA ARG A 6 -5.01 -2.50 -23.57
C ARG A 6 -4.59 -2.94 -22.17
N MET A 7 -5.28 -2.41 -21.17
CA MET A 7 -5.14 -2.89 -19.80
C MET A 7 -5.96 -4.16 -19.61
N GLU A 8 -5.29 -5.25 -19.29
CA GLU A 8 -5.95 -6.48 -18.85
C GLU A 8 -5.96 -6.51 -17.30
N PRO A 9 -7.08 -6.85 -16.67
CA PRO A 9 -7.18 -6.94 -15.22
C PRO A 9 -6.14 -7.91 -14.65
N GLY A 10 -5.35 -7.45 -13.67
CA GLY A 10 -4.30 -8.25 -13.03
C GLY A 10 -2.98 -8.34 -13.80
N VAL A 11 -2.87 -7.73 -14.97
CA VAL A 11 -1.59 -7.65 -15.71
C VAL A 11 -0.82 -6.43 -15.24
N LYS A 12 0.37 -6.67 -14.69
CA LYS A 12 1.31 -5.62 -14.31
C LYS A 12 1.99 -5.09 -15.56
N LEU A 13 1.64 -3.87 -15.93
CA LEU A 13 2.31 -3.17 -17.03
C LEU A 13 3.71 -2.75 -16.61
N ARG A 14 4.68 -2.83 -17.51
CA ARG A 14 6.07 -2.46 -17.30
C ARG A 14 6.53 -1.46 -18.35
N ASP A 15 7.59 -0.75 -18.03
CA ASP A 15 8.33 0.13 -18.95
C ASP A 15 7.43 1.09 -19.77
N GLY A 16 7.59 1.10 -21.07
CA GLY A 16 6.90 1.99 -21.98
C GLY A 16 5.38 1.89 -21.95
N ASP A 17 4.82 0.70 -21.74
CA ASP A 17 3.37 0.48 -21.67
C ASP A 17 2.76 1.11 -20.42
N LYS A 18 3.45 0.96 -19.28
CA LYS A 18 3.06 1.62 -18.03
C LYS A 18 3.12 3.14 -18.18
N MET A 19 4.23 3.65 -18.72
CA MET A 19 4.42 5.09 -18.94
C MET A 19 3.40 5.68 -19.91
N ALA A 20 2.95 4.94 -20.90
CA ALA A 20 1.94 5.42 -21.85
C ALA A 20 0.57 5.69 -21.20
N LEU A 21 0.23 4.97 -20.12
CA LEU A 21 -1.04 5.09 -19.41
C LEU A 21 -1.03 6.08 -18.25
N ILE A 22 0.13 6.57 -17.84
CA ILE A 22 0.25 7.56 -16.77
C ILE A 22 -0.12 8.95 -17.32
N PRO A 23 -1.14 9.63 -16.77
CA PRO A 23 -1.61 10.92 -17.28
C PRO A 23 -0.61 12.05 -17.07
N VAL A 24 0.23 11.96 -16.04
CA VAL A 24 1.31 12.92 -15.78
C VAL A 24 2.61 12.13 -15.70
N LYS A 25 3.55 12.45 -16.57
CA LYS A 25 4.82 11.75 -16.65
C LYS A 25 5.91 12.49 -15.88
N PHE A 26 6.53 11.80 -14.94
CA PHE A 26 7.79 12.22 -14.36
C PHE A 26 8.92 11.69 -15.26
N MET A 27 9.61 12.59 -15.95
CA MET A 27 10.76 12.25 -16.80
C MET A 27 12.01 12.75 -16.09
N PRO A 28 12.92 11.86 -15.65
CA PRO A 28 14.23 12.30 -15.16
C PRO A 28 14.97 13.04 -16.25
N ASP A 29 15.74 14.08 -15.89
CA ASP A 29 16.60 14.77 -16.83
C ASP A 29 17.68 13.76 -17.33
N PRO A 30 17.77 13.49 -18.65
CA PRO A 30 18.75 12.56 -19.18
C PRO A 30 20.21 13.03 -18.99
N ASN A 31 20.42 14.32 -18.66
CA ASN A 31 21.72 14.88 -18.36
C ASN A 31 22.05 14.89 -16.86
N GLU A 32 21.12 14.49 -16.00
CA GLU A 32 21.36 14.40 -14.56
C GLU A 32 22.22 13.17 -14.24
N GLU A 33 23.35 13.39 -13.58
CA GLU A 33 24.24 12.30 -13.16
C GLU A 33 23.55 11.42 -12.12
N LEU A 34 23.39 10.12 -12.41
CA LEU A 34 22.84 9.16 -11.47
C LEU A 34 23.79 8.97 -10.28
N LEU A 35 23.43 9.55 -9.16
CA LEU A 35 24.20 9.41 -7.92
C LEU A 35 24.26 7.96 -7.47
N ARG A 36 25.47 7.50 -7.11
CA ARG A 36 25.68 6.16 -6.55
C ARG A 36 25.04 6.08 -5.16
N LYS A 37 24.21 5.04 -4.93
CA LYS A 37 23.63 4.80 -3.61
C LYS A 37 24.73 4.64 -2.55
N PRO A 38 24.62 5.33 -1.40
CA PRO A 38 25.54 5.16 -0.27
C PRO A 38 25.60 3.70 0.20
N ASP A 39 26.74 3.28 0.76
CA ASP A 39 26.93 1.89 1.18
C ASP A 39 25.95 1.43 2.27
N TRP A 40 25.45 2.33 3.12
CA TRP A 40 24.45 2.04 4.14
C TRP A 40 23.06 1.73 3.56
N MET A 41 22.79 2.10 2.31
CA MET A 41 21.55 1.74 1.60
C MET A 41 21.63 0.36 0.92
N ARG A 42 22.75 -0.34 1.01
CA ARG A 42 22.90 -1.67 0.41
C ARG A 42 22.22 -2.73 1.27
N ILE A 43 21.35 -3.52 0.63
CA ILE A 43 20.64 -4.61 1.28
C ILE A 43 21.58 -5.79 1.46
N LYS A 44 21.59 -6.34 2.68
CA LYS A 44 22.25 -7.62 2.94
C LYS A 44 21.26 -8.74 2.60
N LEU A 45 21.58 -9.52 1.59
CA LEU A 45 20.79 -10.72 1.28
C LEU A 45 20.89 -11.74 2.42
N PRO A 46 19.78 -12.31 2.87
CA PRO A 46 19.80 -13.32 3.93
C PRO A 46 20.44 -14.61 3.42
N PRO A 47 21.09 -15.38 4.31
CA PRO A 47 21.81 -16.61 3.94
C PRO A 47 20.91 -17.78 3.51
N SER A 48 19.59 -17.72 3.71
CA SER A 48 18.66 -18.76 3.25
C SER A 48 17.35 -18.17 2.72
N SER A 49 16.89 -18.72 1.58
CA SER A 49 15.63 -18.36 0.91
C SER A 49 14.41 -19.14 1.44
N GLN A 50 14.60 -20.20 2.23
CA GLN A 50 13.54 -21.14 2.63
C GLN A 50 12.35 -20.48 3.33
N LYS A 51 12.59 -19.54 4.27
CA LYS A 51 11.51 -18.77 4.91
C LYS A 51 10.75 -17.90 3.91
N ILE A 52 11.47 -17.27 3.01
CA ILE A 52 10.89 -16.38 1.99
C ILE A 52 10.02 -17.20 1.03
N GLU A 53 10.51 -18.37 0.60
CA GLU A 53 9.77 -19.26 -0.29
C GLU A 53 8.52 -19.83 0.40
N HIS A 54 8.62 -20.20 1.67
CA HIS A 54 7.48 -20.64 2.46
C HIS A 54 6.40 -19.55 2.56
N ILE A 55 6.78 -18.33 2.87
CA ILE A 55 5.86 -17.19 2.95
C ILE A 55 5.19 -16.94 1.60
N LYS A 56 5.97 -16.89 0.52
CA LYS A 56 5.44 -16.71 -0.83
C LYS A 56 4.47 -17.83 -1.23
N SER A 57 4.79 -19.07 -0.90
CA SER A 57 3.92 -20.22 -1.18
C SER A 57 2.61 -20.16 -0.38
N THR A 58 2.68 -19.73 0.89
CA THR A 58 1.50 -19.53 1.76
C THR A 58 0.59 -18.42 1.22
N LEU A 59 1.16 -17.28 0.80
CA LEU A 59 0.40 -16.19 0.17
C LEU A 59 -0.33 -16.66 -1.09
N ARG A 60 0.36 -17.37 -2.00
CA ARG A 60 -0.23 -17.90 -3.23
C ARG A 60 -1.34 -18.91 -2.96
N LYS A 61 -1.11 -19.85 -2.00
CA LYS A 61 -2.11 -20.83 -1.58
C LYS A 61 -3.39 -20.18 -1.10
N ASN A 62 -3.28 -19.08 -0.36
CA ASN A 62 -4.42 -18.34 0.19
C ASN A 62 -4.95 -17.24 -0.74
N LYS A 63 -4.39 -17.07 -1.96
CA LYS A 63 -4.73 -16.02 -2.92
C LYS A 63 -4.61 -14.62 -2.34
N LEU A 64 -3.61 -14.41 -1.46
CA LEU A 64 -3.31 -13.13 -0.85
C LEU A 64 -2.17 -12.42 -1.60
N HIS A 65 -2.20 -11.09 -1.57
CA HIS A 65 -1.18 -10.22 -2.17
C HIS A 65 -0.30 -9.62 -1.08
N SER A 66 1.00 -9.49 -1.35
CA SER A 66 1.89 -8.71 -0.49
C SER A 66 2.46 -7.52 -1.28
N VAL A 67 2.51 -6.35 -0.65
CA VAL A 67 3.18 -5.17 -1.23
C VAL A 67 4.64 -5.48 -1.53
N CYS A 68 5.26 -6.33 -0.71
CA CYS A 68 6.65 -6.71 -0.90
C CYS A 68 6.92 -7.40 -2.25
N GLU A 69 5.94 -8.14 -2.79
CA GLU A 69 6.01 -8.75 -4.12
C GLU A 69 5.50 -7.80 -5.20
N GLU A 70 4.34 -7.17 -5.00
CA GLU A 70 3.70 -6.30 -6.00
C GLU A 70 4.49 -5.02 -6.28
N ALA A 71 5.10 -4.44 -5.25
CA ALA A 71 5.94 -3.24 -5.37
C ALA A 71 7.44 -3.54 -5.52
N SER A 72 7.83 -4.81 -5.73
CA SER A 72 9.23 -5.23 -5.88
C SER A 72 10.13 -4.73 -4.74
N CYS A 73 9.64 -4.81 -3.49
CA CYS A 73 10.31 -4.26 -2.32
C CYS A 73 11.65 -4.96 -2.03
N PRO A 74 12.74 -4.22 -1.94
CA PRO A 74 14.06 -4.80 -1.68
C PRO A 74 14.22 -5.33 -0.24
N ASN A 75 13.42 -4.88 0.72
CA ASN A 75 13.54 -5.22 2.15
C ASN A 75 12.72 -6.46 2.57
N LEU A 76 12.05 -7.14 1.62
CA LEU A 76 11.17 -8.27 1.86
C LEU A 76 11.79 -9.30 2.82
N ALA A 77 13.04 -9.68 2.57
CA ALA A 77 13.72 -10.71 3.33
C ALA A 77 13.98 -10.31 4.80
N GLU A 78 14.35 -9.06 5.02
CA GLU A 78 14.61 -8.52 6.35
C GLU A 78 13.31 -8.44 7.17
N CYS A 79 12.25 -7.88 6.61
CA CYS A 79 10.95 -7.75 7.26
C CYS A 79 10.39 -9.11 7.69
N PHE A 80 10.41 -10.08 6.81
CA PHE A 80 9.90 -11.43 7.11
C PHE A 80 10.71 -12.13 8.20
N ASN A 81 12.03 -11.95 8.23
CA ASN A 81 12.86 -12.50 9.31
C ASN A 81 12.53 -11.91 10.69
N HIS A 82 12.10 -10.65 10.74
CA HIS A 82 11.72 -9.97 11.99
C HIS A 82 10.28 -10.24 12.44
N GLY A 83 9.53 -11.08 11.73
CA GLY A 83 8.11 -11.37 12.04
C GLY A 83 7.17 -10.21 11.69
N THR A 84 7.56 -9.40 10.71
CA THR A 84 6.76 -8.30 10.17
C THR A 84 6.45 -8.57 8.70
N ALA A 85 5.20 -8.41 8.31
CA ALA A 85 4.76 -8.51 6.91
C ALA A 85 3.83 -7.37 6.53
N THR A 86 3.83 -7.03 5.25
CA THR A 86 2.90 -6.05 4.67
C THR A 86 2.02 -6.75 3.65
N PHE A 87 0.73 -6.81 3.93
CA PHE A 87 -0.28 -7.39 3.04
C PHE A 87 -1.00 -6.30 2.27
N MET A 88 -1.33 -6.60 1.03
CA MET A 88 -2.16 -5.74 0.18
C MET A 88 -3.53 -6.40 0.00
N ILE A 89 -4.57 -5.73 0.46
CA ILE A 89 -5.95 -6.18 0.39
C ILE A 89 -6.70 -5.51 -0.77
N MET A 90 -7.90 -6.03 -1.08
CA MET A 90 -8.78 -5.52 -2.14
C MET A 90 -8.22 -5.73 -3.55
N GLY A 91 -7.33 -6.72 -3.71
CA GLY A 91 -6.74 -7.10 -4.99
C GLY A 91 -5.47 -6.31 -5.34
N ALA A 92 -5.01 -6.47 -6.57
CA ALA A 92 -3.73 -5.95 -7.07
C ALA A 92 -3.89 -4.89 -8.18
N ILE A 93 -5.09 -4.32 -8.36
CA ILE A 93 -5.38 -3.32 -9.40
C ILE A 93 -5.88 -2.05 -8.73
N CYS A 94 -5.13 -0.95 -8.87
CA CYS A 94 -5.45 0.35 -8.31
C CYS A 94 -6.30 1.18 -9.27
N THR A 95 -7.24 1.97 -8.77
CA THR A 95 -8.01 2.94 -9.56
C THR A 95 -7.19 4.16 -9.96
N ARG A 96 -6.06 4.42 -9.27
CA ARG A 96 -5.18 5.58 -9.51
C ARG A 96 -3.87 5.20 -10.19
N ARG A 97 -3.17 6.21 -10.74
CA ARG A 97 -2.00 6.04 -11.61
C ARG A 97 -0.84 6.93 -11.15
N CYS A 98 -0.37 6.69 -9.92
CA CYS A 98 0.79 7.41 -9.42
C CYS A 98 2.06 6.94 -10.16
N PRO A 99 2.85 7.85 -10.78
CA PRO A 99 3.98 7.49 -11.62
C PRO A 99 5.10 6.74 -10.88
N PHE A 100 5.26 6.97 -9.59
CA PHE A 100 6.25 6.27 -8.75
C PHE A 100 5.82 4.87 -8.33
N CYS A 101 4.52 4.54 -8.43
CA CYS A 101 3.96 3.29 -7.92
C CYS A 101 4.07 2.17 -8.96
N ASP A 102 4.56 1.01 -8.52
CA ASP A 102 4.74 -0.17 -9.38
C ASP A 102 3.52 -1.13 -9.37
N VAL A 103 2.47 -0.80 -8.63
CA VAL A 103 1.23 -1.58 -8.59
C VAL A 103 0.46 -1.40 -9.90
N ALA A 104 -0.16 -2.49 -10.39
CA ALA A 104 -1.01 -2.45 -11.57
C ALA A 104 -2.21 -1.50 -11.36
N HIS A 105 -2.65 -0.84 -12.42
CA HIS A 105 -3.78 0.07 -12.36
C HIS A 105 -4.82 -0.23 -13.43
N GLY A 106 -6.07 0.16 -13.16
CA GLY A 106 -7.18 -0.13 -14.05
C GLY A 106 -8.51 -0.19 -13.32
N ARG A 107 -9.38 -1.07 -13.79
CA ARG A 107 -10.66 -1.37 -13.15
C ARG A 107 -10.47 -2.57 -12.21
N PRO A 108 -10.57 -2.38 -10.88
CA PRO A 108 -10.45 -3.49 -9.93
C PRO A 108 -11.57 -4.52 -10.08
N LEU A 109 -11.29 -5.73 -9.63
CA LEU A 109 -12.29 -6.78 -9.50
C LEU A 109 -13.18 -6.54 -8.28
N ALA A 110 -14.27 -7.32 -8.15
CA ALA A 110 -15.09 -7.32 -6.94
C ALA A 110 -14.25 -7.76 -5.73
N LEU A 111 -14.63 -7.26 -4.55
CA LEU A 111 -14.00 -7.68 -3.30
C LEU A 111 -14.24 -9.18 -3.05
N ASP A 112 -13.23 -9.88 -2.55
CA ASP A 112 -13.40 -11.24 -2.03
C ASP A 112 -13.91 -11.13 -0.56
N PRO A 113 -15.13 -11.54 -0.26
CA PRO A 113 -15.68 -11.47 1.09
C PRO A 113 -14.92 -12.37 2.08
N GLU A 114 -14.20 -13.37 1.61
CA GLU A 114 -13.39 -14.27 2.44
C GLU A 114 -11.96 -13.76 2.67
N GLU A 115 -11.54 -12.69 2.01
CA GLU A 115 -10.17 -12.15 2.14
C GLU A 115 -9.81 -11.77 3.59
N PRO A 116 -10.67 -11.10 4.40
CA PRO A 116 -10.38 -10.78 5.78
C PRO A 116 -10.04 -12.01 6.63
N LYS A 117 -10.85 -13.07 6.51
CA LYS A 117 -10.65 -14.32 7.24
C LYS A 117 -9.39 -15.07 6.79
N LYS A 118 -9.17 -15.16 5.47
CA LYS A 118 -7.96 -15.78 4.91
C LYS A 118 -6.71 -15.05 5.37
N LEU A 119 -6.74 -13.72 5.41
CA LEU A 119 -5.66 -12.88 5.91
C LEU A 119 -5.37 -13.17 7.38
N ALA A 120 -6.38 -13.17 8.24
CA ALA A 120 -6.25 -13.42 9.66
C ALA A 120 -5.65 -14.82 9.96
N LEU A 121 -6.14 -15.85 9.28
CA LEU A 121 -5.62 -17.21 9.41
C LEU A 121 -4.16 -17.33 8.95
N THR A 122 -3.80 -16.62 7.86
CA THR A 122 -2.42 -16.58 7.36
C THR A 122 -1.49 -15.86 8.35
N ILE A 123 -1.91 -14.75 8.93
CA ILE A 123 -1.15 -14.01 9.96
C ILE A 123 -0.90 -14.91 11.19
N LYS A 124 -1.93 -15.67 11.60
CA LYS A 124 -1.84 -16.65 12.69
C LYS A 124 -0.86 -17.77 12.36
N GLU A 125 -0.97 -18.38 11.18
CA GLU A 125 -0.08 -19.46 10.71
C GLU A 125 1.39 -18.98 10.67
N MET A 126 1.62 -17.75 10.22
CA MET A 126 2.94 -17.14 10.17
C MET A 126 3.46 -16.67 11.54
N ASN A 127 2.63 -16.67 12.57
CA ASN A 127 2.93 -16.18 13.92
C ASN A 127 3.54 -14.77 13.91
N LEU A 128 2.92 -13.85 13.18
CA LEU A 128 3.41 -12.49 13.05
C LEU A 128 3.16 -11.67 14.31
N LYS A 129 4.14 -10.90 14.72
CA LYS A 129 4.04 -9.97 15.86
C LYS A 129 3.48 -8.62 15.46
N TYR A 130 3.73 -8.23 14.22
CA TYR A 130 3.35 -6.95 13.65
C TYR A 130 2.96 -7.14 12.19
N VAL A 131 1.82 -6.58 11.82
CA VAL A 131 1.33 -6.62 10.44
C VAL A 131 0.99 -5.23 9.96
N VAL A 132 1.40 -4.92 8.74
CA VAL A 132 0.91 -3.76 8.01
C VAL A 132 -0.10 -4.24 6.99
N ILE A 133 -1.30 -3.68 7.02
CA ILE A 133 -2.34 -3.91 6.04
C ILE A 133 -2.47 -2.66 5.21
N THR A 134 -2.26 -2.78 3.92
CA THR A 134 -2.47 -1.70 2.97
C THR A 134 -3.38 -2.14 1.85
N SER A 135 -3.77 -1.25 0.98
CA SER A 135 -4.61 -1.55 -0.16
C SER A 135 -4.20 -0.76 -1.39
N VAL A 136 -4.73 -1.18 -2.52
CA VAL A 136 -4.87 -0.31 -3.70
C VAL A 136 -5.92 0.78 -3.42
N ASP A 137 -5.89 1.90 -4.14
CA ASP A 137 -7.02 2.84 -4.12
C ASP A 137 -8.24 2.20 -4.77
N ARG A 138 -9.36 2.32 -4.10
CA ARG A 138 -10.68 1.79 -4.49
C ARG A 138 -11.71 2.92 -4.59
N ASP A 139 -11.41 3.92 -5.43
CA ASP A 139 -12.34 5.04 -5.69
C ASP A 139 -13.67 4.59 -6.33
N ASP A 140 -13.77 3.32 -6.74
CA ASP A 140 -14.98 2.66 -7.22
C ASP A 140 -15.95 2.25 -6.10
N LEU A 141 -15.45 2.10 -4.85
CA LEU A 141 -16.28 1.72 -3.70
C LEU A 141 -16.88 2.95 -3.00
N ARG A 142 -18.06 2.78 -2.40
CA ARG A 142 -18.82 3.86 -1.74
C ARG A 142 -18.11 4.48 -0.54
N ASP A 143 -17.34 3.67 0.18
CA ASP A 143 -16.57 4.01 1.38
C ASP A 143 -15.05 4.05 1.13
N GLY A 144 -14.62 3.90 -0.15
CA GLY A 144 -13.20 3.79 -0.52
C GLY A 144 -12.50 2.55 0.02
N GLY A 145 -13.26 1.54 0.49
CA GLY A 145 -12.76 0.29 1.05
C GLY A 145 -12.54 0.31 2.56
N ALA A 146 -12.99 1.34 3.28
CA ALA A 146 -12.82 1.45 4.74
C ALA A 146 -13.43 0.25 5.48
N GLN A 147 -14.63 -0.20 5.10
CA GLN A 147 -15.29 -1.34 5.72
C GLN A 147 -14.46 -2.62 5.60
N HIS A 148 -13.83 -2.83 4.45
CA HIS A 148 -12.99 -4.01 4.23
C HIS A 148 -11.72 -4.00 5.13
N PHE A 149 -11.13 -2.82 5.37
CA PHE A 149 -10.07 -2.67 6.39
C PHE A 149 -10.57 -3.05 7.78
N ALA A 150 -11.75 -2.59 8.18
CA ALA A 150 -12.33 -2.89 9.49
C ALA A 150 -12.65 -4.39 9.64
N ASP A 151 -13.11 -5.03 8.58
CA ASP A 151 -13.33 -6.48 8.57
C ASP A 151 -12.03 -7.24 8.78
N CYS A 152 -10.95 -6.82 8.10
CA CYS A 152 -9.61 -7.39 8.32
C CYS A 152 -9.13 -7.20 9.76
N ILE A 153 -9.30 -6.00 10.34
CA ILE A 153 -8.92 -5.72 11.73
C ILE A 153 -9.66 -6.64 12.68
N ARG A 154 -10.99 -6.79 12.52
CA ARG A 154 -11.82 -7.65 13.38
C ARG A 154 -11.38 -9.11 13.31
N GLU A 155 -11.24 -9.65 12.12
CA GLU A 155 -10.79 -11.04 11.92
C GLU A 155 -9.40 -11.30 12.51
N ILE A 156 -8.46 -10.36 12.35
CA ILE A 156 -7.14 -10.51 12.94
C ILE A 156 -7.18 -10.47 14.46
N ARG A 157 -7.96 -9.57 15.05
CA ARG A 157 -8.12 -9.51 16.50
C ARG A 157 -8.75 -10.79 17.07
N GLU A 158 -9.66 -11.43 16.35
CA GLU A 158 -10.27 -12.70 16.74
C GLU A 158 -9.27 -13.86 16.67
N HIS A 159 -8.51 -13.96 15.57
CA HIS A 159 -7.66 -15.13 15.30
C HIS A 159 -6.22 -15.00 15.80
N SER A 160 -5.73 -13.77 15.96
CA SER A 160 -4.36 -13.42 16.37
C SER A 160 -4.33 -12.18 17.27
N PRO A 161 -4.94 -12.22 18.48
CA PRO A 161 -5.13 -11.05 19.34
C PRO A 161 -3.82 -10.40 19.82
N GLN A 162 -2.69 -11.10 19.73
CA GLN A 162 -1.37 -10.58 20.11
C GLN A 162 -0.67 -9.83 18.96
N THR A 163 -1.19 -9.93 17.74
CA THR A 163 -0.60 -9.27 16.59
C THR A 163 -0.95 -7.78 16.59
N ARG A 164 0.06 -6.94 16.50
CA ARG A 164 -0.12 -5.51 16.36
C ARG A 164 -0.45 -5.14 14.92
N ILE A 165 -1.48 -4.33 14.73
CA ILE A 165 -2.05 -4.00 13.42
C ILE A 165 -1.78 -2.55 13.07
N GLU A 166 -0.98 -2.31 12.04
CA GLU A 166 -0.89 -1.02 11.35
C GLU A 166 -1.72 -1.09 10.09
N ILE A 167 -2.50 -0.06 9.80
CA ILE A 167 -3.12 0.10 8.48
C ILE A 167 -2.48 1.26 7.73
N LEU A 168 -2.14 1.05 6.46
CA LEU A 168 -1.71 2.09 5.53
C LEU A 168 -2.83 2.31 4.52
N THR A 169 -3.58 3.39 4.73
CA THR A 169 -4.82 3.64 4.01
C THR A 169 -4.63 4.57 2.81
N PRO A 170 -5.53 4.50 1.80
CA PRO A 170 -5.72 5.57 0.84
C PRO A 170 -6.26 6.84 1.51
N ASP A 171 -6.40 7.93 0.75
CA ASP A 171 -6.96 9.19 1.26
C ASP A 171 -8.50 9.22 1.32
N PHE A 172 -9.16 8.14 0.96
CA PHE A 172 -10.62 8.02 0.89
C PHE A 172 -11.28 9.19 0.16
N ARG A 173 -10.74 9.57 -0.97
CA ARG A 173 -11.14 10.74 -1.76
C ARG A 173 -12.66 10.89 -1.89
N GLY A 174 -13.20 11.99 -1.35
CA GLY A 174 -14.62 12.29 -1.35
C GLY A 174 -15.49 11.39 -0.45
N ARG A 175 -14.87 10.52 0.38
CA ARG A 175 -15.54 9.53 1.23
C ARG A 175 -15.00 9.51 2.67
N MET A 176 -14.31 10.57 3.07
CA MET A 176 -13.64 10.65 4.38
C MET A 176 -14.62 10.43 5.54
N GLU A 177 -15.82 11.00 5.46
CA GLU A 177 -16.82 10.86 6.54
C GLU A 177 -17.23 9.40 6.75
N GLN A 178 -17.50 8.68 5.65
CA GLN A 178 -17.85 7.26 5.70
C GLN A 178 -16.70 6.43 6.27
N ALA A 179 -15.47 6.72 5.84
CA ALA A 179 -14.29 6.01 6.31
C ALA A 179 -14.03 6.27 7.80
N LEU A 180 -14.14 7.52 8.25
CA LEU A 180 -13.95 7.87 9.64
C LEU A 180 -14.98 7.21 10.56
N GLU A 181 -16.24 7.11 10.13
CA GLU A 181 -17.28 6.43 10.92
C GLU A 181 -16.94 4.95 11.13
N VAL A 182 -16.46 4.27 10.09
CA VAL A 182 -16.00 2.88 10.21
C VAL A 182 -14.84 2.74 11.19
N PHE A 183 -13.83 3.61 11.10
CA PHE A 183 -12.67 3.55 11.98
C PHE A 183 -12.94 4.04 13.40
N ARG A 184 -14.04 4.75 13.65
CA ARG A 184 -14.49 5.10 15.00
C ARG A 184 -14.75 3.86 15.83
N GLU A 185 -15.40 2.86 15.26
CA GLU A 185 -15.76 1.61 15.94
C GLU A 185 -14.63 0.57 15.91
N THR A 186 -13.77 0.63 14.88
CA THR A 186 -12.74 -0.41 14.65
C THR A 186 -11.39 0.23 14.41
N PRO A 187 -10.77 0.86 15.43
CA PRO A 187 -9.45 1.49 15.26
C PRO A 187 -8.33 0.45 15.14
N PRO A 188 -7.28 0.73 14.32
CA PRO A 188 -6.05 -0.05 14.32
C PRO A 188 -5.16 0.31 15.52
N ASP A 189 -4.03 -0.40 15.69
CA ASP A 189 -3.01 0.00 16.66
C ASP A 189 -2.12 1.14 16.17
N VAL A 190 -1.98 1.30 14.84
CA VAL A 190 -1.29 2.42 14.19
C VAL A 190 -2.05 2.78 12.91
N PHE A 191 -2.35 4.05 12.72
CA PHE A 191 -2.97 4.57 11.51
C PHE A 191 -1.93 5.28 10.65
N ASN A 192 -1.70 4.78 9.44
CA ASN A 192 -0.74 5.33 8.49
C ASN A 192 -1.45 5.82 7.23
N HIS A 193 -1.07 7.01 6.75
CA HIS A 193 -1.41 7.52 5.44
C HIS A 193 -0.23 8.32 4.89
N ASN A 194 0.33 7.87 3.78
CA ASN A 194 1.49 8.51 3.18
C ASN A 194 1.13 9.82 2.48
N LEU A 195 1.87 10.87 2.77
CA LEU A 195 1.84 12.13 2.03
C LEU A 195 2.64 12.05 0.73
N GLU A 196 3.61 11.16 0.67
CA GLU A 196 4.51 10.83 -0.44
C GLU A 196 5.46 11.97 -0.83
N THR A 197 4.98 13.19 -0.96
CA THR A 197 5.81 14.31 -1.46
C THR A 197 5.32 15.68 -0.98
N ALA A 198 6.07 16.73 -1.32
CA ALA A 198 5.73 18.12 -1.02
C ALA A 198 4.46 18.58 -1.76
N PRO A 199 3.70 19.56 -1.23
CA PRO A 199 2.43 20.03 -1.82
C PRO A 199 2.52 20.41 -3.29
N ARG A 200 3.59 21.10 -3.70
CA ARG A 200 3.79 21.54 -5.08
C ARG A 200 3.93 20.38 -6.08
N MET A 201 4.36 19.20 -5.59
CA MET A 201 4.58 18.01 -6.41
C MET A 201 3.35 17.11 -6.55
N TYR A 202 2.28 17.34 -5.77
CA TYR A 202 1.10 16.47 -5.76
C TYR A 202 0.51 16.26 -7.14
N ARG A 203 0.40 17.33 -7.93
CA ARG A 203 -0.18 17.26 -9.27
C ARG A 203 0.59 16.31 -10.19
N VAL A 204 1.91 16.21 -9.99
CA VAL A 204 2.80 15.37 -10.81
C VAL A 204 2.91 13.97 -10.22
N ALA A 205 3.21 13.86 -8.92
CA ALA A 205 3.52 12.59 -8.27
C ALA A 205 2.27 11.83 -7.80
N ARG A 206 1.20 12.52 -7.41
CA ARG A 206 -0.06 11.91 -6.93
C ARG A 206 -1.29 12.50 -7.65
N PRO A 207 -1.39 12.33 -8.97
CA PRO A 207 -2.53 12.87 -9.72
C PRO A 207 -3.83 12.27 -9.16
N GLY A 208 -4.75 13.15 -8.75
CA GLY A 208 -6.02 12.75 -8.15
C GLY A 208 -6.07 12.72 -6.63
N ALA A 209 -4.93 12.93 -5.93
CA ALA A 209 -4.90 13.18 -4.49
C ALA A 209 -4.82 14.68 -4.17
N ASP A 210 -5.17 15.04 -2.93
CA ASP A 210 -5.05 16.39 -2.40
C ASP A 210 -4.24 16.38 -1.10
N TYR A 211 -3.25 17.28 -0.99
CA TYR A 211 -2.34 17.35 0.16
C TYR A 211 -3.06 17.76 1.45
N LYS A 212 -3.93 18.77 1.37
CA LYS A 212 -4.68 19.25 2.54
C LYS A 212 -5.69 18.21 3.01
N TRP A 213 -6.33 17.51 2.07
CA TRP A 213 -7.24 16.42 2.37
C TRP A 213 -6.52 15.26 3.09
N SER A 214 -5.30 14.92 2.67
CA SER A 214 -4.47 13.90 3.31
C SER A 214 -4.07 14.29 4.74
N LEU A 215 -3.70 15.57 4.96
CA LEU A 215 -3.43 16.09 6.30
C LEU A 215 -4.68 16.07 7.19
N GLU A 216 -5.82 16.45 6.63
CA GLU A 216 -7.11 16.47 7.33
C GLU A 216 -7.50 15.05 7.79
N LEU A 217 -7.30 14.03 6.96
CA LEU A 217 -7.52 12.64 7.34
C LEU A 217 -6.70 12.26 8.58
N LEU A 218 -5.39 12.53 8.57
CA LEU A 218 -4.51 12.23 9.70
C LEU A 218 -4.90 13.02 10.96
N ARG A 219 -5.24 14.30 10.83
CA ARG A 219 -5.68 15.14 11.93
C ARG A 219 -6.96 14.58 12.58
N ARG A 220 -7.97 14.26 11.79
CA ARG A 220 -9.27 13.77 12.28
C ARG A 220 -9.16 12.40 12.95
N ILE A 221 -8.36 11.49 12.41
CA ILE A 221 -8.07 10.20 13.07
C ILE A 221 -7.41 10.44 14.43
N LYS A 222 -6.44 11.36 14.49
CA LYS A 222 -5.73 11.66 15.75
C LYS A 222 -6.65 12.29 16.79
N GLU A 223 -7.57 13.13 16.39
CA GLU A 223 -8.59 13.69 17.29
C GLU A 223 -9.60 12.66 17.78
N MET A 224 -10.02 11.76 16.90
CA MET A 224 -10.96 10.70 17.21
C MET A 224 -10.37 9.62 18.14
N HIS A 225 -9.08 9.28 17.92
CA HIS A 225 -8.33 8.29 18.68
C HIS A 225 -6.99 8.84 19.17
N PRO A 226 -6.95 9.69 20.23
CA PRO A 226 -5.72 10.34 20.69
C PRO A 226 -4.59 9.37 21.09
N HIS A 227 -4.93 8.16 21.49
CA HIS A 227 -4.00 7.11 21.89
C HIS A 227 -3.44 6.30 20.71
N VAL A 228 -4.07 6.36 19.53
CA VAL A 228 -3.59 5.69 18.33
C VAL A 228 -2.51 6.55 17.66
N PRO A 229 -1.27 6.06 17.52
CA PRO A 229 -0.25 6.75 16.76
C PRO A 229 -0.68 6.93 15.30
N THR A 230 -0.50 8.14 14.78
CA THR A 230 -0.59 8.40 13.35
C THR A 230 0.81 8.40 12.73
N LYS A 231 0.93 7.87 11.53
CA LYS A 231 2.18 7.74 10.79
C LYS A 231 2.01 8.26 9.37
N SER A 232 3.07 8.80 8.80
CA SER A 232 3.11 9.21 7.40
C SER A 232 4.49 8.94 6.81
N GLY A 233 4.56 8.75 5.49
CA GLY A 233 5.79 8.58 4.75
C GLY A 233 5.96 9.64 3.68
N LEU A 234 7.22 9.96 3.39
CA LEU A 234 7.64 10.79 2.27
C LEU A 234 8.61 10.00 1.40
N MET A 235 8.44 10.11 0.09
CA MET A 235 9.35 9.58 -0.90
C MET A 235 10.22 10.72 -1.41
N MET A 236 11.54 10.56 -1.25
CA MET A 236 12.50 11.57 -1.68
C MET A 236 12.94 11.31 -3.12
N GLY A 237 13.22 12.38 -3.85
CA GLY A 237 13.72 12.31 -5.23
C GLY A 237 12.63 12.39 -6.30
N LEU A 238 11.42 12.86 -5.94
CA LEU A 238 10.32 13.08 -6.90
C LEU A 238 10.35 14.48 -7.56
N GLY A 239 11.43 15.26 -7.33
CA GLY A 239 11.60 16.62 -7.84
C GLY A 239 11.32 17.72 -6.79
N GLU A 240 11.27 17.38 -5.51
CA GLU A 240 11.29 18.33 -4.42
C GLU A 240 12.66 19.03 -4.30
N THR A 241 12.66 20.22 -3.73
CA THR A 241 13.89 20.94 -3.35
C THR A 241 14.08 20.90 -1.85
N ASN A 242 15.32 20.98 -1.39
CA ASN A 242 15.69 21.13 0.00
C ASN A 242 15.10 22.40 0.62
#